data_eae72b836853f36a5974326cdbadc01b
#
_entry.id   eae72b836853f36a5974326cdbadc01b
#
_cell.length_a   1.000
_cell.length_b   1.000
_cell.length_c   1.000
_cell.angle_alpha   90.00
_cell.angle_beta   90.00
_cell.angle_gamma   90.00
#
_symmetry.space_group_name_H-M   'P 1'
#
loop_
_entity.id
_entity.type
_entity.pdbx_description
1 polymer ?
#
loop_
_entity_poly.entity_id
_entity_poly.type
_entity_poly.pdbx_seq_one_letter_code
_entity_poly.pdbx_strand_id
1 'polypeptide(L)'
;VRIVIIDDSGARATVLEEGLRDAGYDDIHVVPPRGAFVARLERMAPDVVLMDLGNPSRDTLEEMLTVSRALAKPIAMFVDQSDDSMIGAAIDAGVSAYVVDGLRKERVKPIIDLAIRRFNAFARMHSELEEARTQLADRKTIDRAKAILMQTRGLSEPDAYALLRTTAMNQGKKMVDVAAALITASDLLGGMT
;
A
#
# COMPACT_ATOMS: atom_id res chain seq x y z
N VAL A 1 -16.85 2.81 -11.57
CA VAL A 1 -16.00 3.26 -10.45
C VAL A 1 -16.93 3.55 -9.27
N ARG A 2 -16.77 2.79 -8.18
CA ARG A 2 -17.52 3.00 -6.96
C ARG A 2 -16.85 4.05 -6.09
N ILE A 3 -17.56 5.13 -5.80
CA ILE A 3 -17.06 6.22 -4.97
C ILE A 3 -17.86 6.25 -3.66
N VAL A 4 -17.15 6.28 -2.55
CA VAL A 4 -17.76 6.45 -1.23
C VAL A 4 -17.36 7.80 -0.67
N ILE A 5 -18.34 8.58 -0.28
CA ILE A 5 -18.17 9.87 0.39
C ILE A 5 -18.39 9.64 1.88
N ILE A 6 -17.42 10.03 2.70
CA ILE A 6 -17.54 10.08 4.15
C ILE A 6 -17.85 11.53 4.52
N ASP A 7 -19.05 11.78 4.99
CA ASP A 7 -19.53 13.11 5.39
C ASP A 7 -20.56 12.98 6.51
N ASP A 8 -20.57 13.94 7.43
CA ASP A 8 -21.51 14.01 8.55
C ASP A 8 -22.56 15.13 8.42
N SER A 9 -22.37 16.04 7.48
CA SER A 9 -23.19 17.27 7.35
C SER A 9 -24.31 17.17 6.32
N GLY A 10 -24.21 16.26 5.36
CA GLY A 10 -25.18 16.11 4.27
C GLY A 10 -25.18 17.23 3.22
N ALA A 11 -25.01 18.47 3.62
CA ALA A 11 -25.02 19.61 2.70
C ALA A 11 -23.78 19.63 1.79
N ARG A 12 -22.62 19.30 2.35
CA ARG A 12 -21.35 19.22 1.60
C ARG A 12 -21.30 17.97 0.72
N ALA A 13 -21.84 16.85 1.22
CA ALA A 13 -22.01 15.65 0.42
C ALA A 13 -22.78 15.91 -0.87
N THR A 14 -23.82 16.75 -0.84
CA THR A 14 -24.59 17.11 -2.03
C THR A 14 -23.72 17.79 -3.10
N VAL A 15 -22.83 18.70 -2.70
CA VAL A 15 -21.88 19.37 -3.63
C VAL A 15 -20.94 18.35 -4.27
N LEU A 16 -20.41 17.41 -3.47
CA LEU A 16 -19.58 16.33 -3.98
C LEU A 16 -20.34 15.41 -4.93
N GLU A 17 -21.56 14.97 -4.53
CA GLU A 17 -22.38 14.11 -5.38
C GLU A 17 -22.72 14.76 -6.72
N GLU A 18 -23.11 16.02 -6.72
CA GLU A 18 -23.39 16.75 -7.96
C GLU A 18 -22.15 16.86 -8.85
N GLY A 19 -21.00 17.24 -8.27
CA GLY A 19 -19.74 17.32 -9.02
C GLY A 19 -19.30 15.97 -9.60
N LEU A 20 -19.57 14.88 -8.88
CA LEU A 20 -19.31 13.53 -9.36
C LEU A 20 -20.24 13.11 -10.49
N ARG A 21 -21.56 13.38 -10.35
CA ARG A 21 -22.54 13.07 -11.41
C ARG A 21 -22.26 13.86 -12.69
N ASP A 22 -21.90 15.13 -12.57
CA ASP A 22 -21.47 15.96 -13.72
C ASP A 22 -20.18 15.43 -14.38
N ALA A 23 -19.34 14.78 -13.60
CA ALA A 23 -18.13 14.12 -14.09
C ALA A 23 -18.38 12.74 -14.71
N GLY A 24 -19.63 12.23 -14.67
CA GLY A 24 -20.02 10.94 -15.23
C GLY A 24 -19.85 9.75 -14.29
N TYR A 25 -19.78 9.98 -12.98
CA TYR A 25 -19.79 8.93 -11.97
C TYR A 25 -21.21 8.68 -11.45
N ASP A 26 -21.68 7.43 -11.50
CA ASP A 26 -23.05 7.07 -11.13
C ASP A 26 -23.11 6.21 -9.84
N ASP A 27 -22.06 5.42 -9.54
CA ASP A 27 -22.01 4.55 -8.36
C ASP A 27 -21.40 5.30 -7.15
N ILE A 28 -22.24 6.17 -6.55
CA ILE A 28 -21.86 7.07 -5.47
C ILE A 28 -22.64 6.72 -4.21
N HIS A 29 -21.96 6.62 -3.09
CA HIS A 29 -22.55 6.29 -1.79
C HIS A 29 -22.07 7.27 -0.73
N VAL A 30 -22.98 7.82 0.04
CA VAL A 30 -22.68 8.67 1.21
C VAL A 30 -22.77 7.85 2.49
N VAL A 31 -21.75 7.92 3.31
CA VAL A 31 -21.63 7.13 4.55
C VAL A 31 -21.25 8.06 5.70
N PRO A 32 -22.09 8.19 6.74
CA PRO A 32 -21.71 8.96 7.90
C PRO A 32 -20.57 8.26 8.68
N PRO A 33 -19.60 9.02 9.23
CA PRO A 33 -18.46 8.48 10.01
C PRO A 33 -18.91 8.09 11.43
N ARG A 34 -19.84 7.12 11.53
CA ARG A 34 -20.42 6.68 12.80
C ARG A 34 -20.45 5.16 12.90
N GLY A 35 -20.26 4.65 14.12
CA GLY A 35 -20.32 3.22 14.40
C GLY A 35 -19.23 2.45 13.65
N ALA A 36 -19.51 1.20 13.27
CA ALA A 36 -18.56 0.35 12.54
C ALA A 36 -18.41 0.75 11.06
N PHE A 37 -18.14 2.04 10.77
CA PHE A 37 -18.09 2.54 9.39
C PHE A 37 -16.92 1.96 8.58
N VAL A 38 -15.79 1.63 9.19
CA VAL A 38 -14.65 0.98 8.54
C VAL A 38 -15.07 -0.36 7.94
N ALA A 39 -15.68 -1.23 8.75
CA ALA A 39 -16.17 -2.53 8.27
C ALA A 39 -17.26 -2.39 7.20
N ARG A 40 -18.01 -1.29 7.22
CA ARG A 40 -18.97 -0.96 6.17
C ARG A 40 -18.28 -0.55 4.89
N LEU A 41 -17.24 0.30 4.96
CA LEU A 41 -16.43 0.69 3.82
C LEU A 41 -15.75 -0.53 3.16
N GLU A 42 -15.16 -1.40 3.95
CA GLU A 42 -14.52 -2.63 3.44
C GLU A 42 -15.53 -3.50 2.67
N ARG A 43 -16.74 -3.68 3.21
CA ARG A 43 -17.81 -4.46 2.53
C ARG A 43 -18.30 -3.79 1.24
N MET A 44 -18.28 -2.48 1.18
CA MET A 44 -18.67 -1.73 -0.02
C MET A 44 -17.61 -1.84 -1.12
N ALA A 45 -16.38 -2.18 -0.76
CA ALA A 45 -15.24 -2.32 -1.68
C ALA A 45 -15.10 -1.09 -2.61
N PRO A 46 -14.90 0.14 -2.08
CA PRO A 46 -14.82 1.34 -2.90
C PRO A 46 -13.58 1.33 -3.78
N ASP A 47 -13.68 1.95 -4.95
CA ASP A 47 -12.52 2.24 -5.80
C ASP A 47 -11.83 3.54 -5.37
N VAL A 48 -12.60 4.50 -4.84
CA VAL A 48 -12.14 5.80 -4.35
C VAL A 48 -12.95 6.19 -3.11
N VAL A 49 -12.29 6.82 -2.14
CA VAL A 49 -12.94 7.39 -0.95
C VAL A 49 -12.73 8.90 -0.92
N LEU A 50 -13.81 9.63 -0.72
CA LEU A 50 -13.77 11.07 -0.45
C LEU A 50 -14.13 11.29 1.02
N MET A 51 -13.27 11.95 1.76
CA MET A 51 -13.50 12.32 3.15
C MET A 51 -13.74 13.83 3.22
N ASP A 52 -14.96 14.24 3.55
CA ASP A 52 -15.26 15.63 3.79
C ASP A 52 -15.46 15.85 5.29
N LEU A 53 -14.49 16.49 5.89
CA LEU A 53 -14.42 16.64 7.34
C LEU A 53 -14.72 18.07 7.79
N GLY A 54 -14.75 19.05 6.87
CA GLY A 54 -14.90 20.47 7.22
C GLY A 54 -13.81 20.93 8.19
N ASN A 55 -14.18 21.15 9.44
CA ASN A 55 -13.27 21.48 10.55
C ASN A 55 -13.16 20.28 11.53
N PRO A 56 -12.38 19.25 11.22
CA PRO A 56 -12.28 18.09 12.06
C PRO A 56 -11.59 18.44 13.39
N SER A 57 -12.04 17.83 14.49
CA SER A 57 -11.23 17.78 15.68
C SER A 57 -9.96 16.97 15.42
N ARG A 58 -8.94 17.14 16.24
CA ARG A 58 -7.71 16.36 16.13
C ARG A 58 -8.01 14.86 16.21
N ASP A 59 -8.86 14.45 17.13
CA ASP A 59 -9.23 13.04 17.31
C ASP A 59 -9.94 12.48 16.07
N THR A 60 -10.87 13.25 15.48
CA THR A 60 -11.54 12.87 14.24
C THR A 60 -10.57 12.71 13.09
N LEU A 61 -9.61 13.63 12.96
CA LEU A 61 -8.58 13.54 11.93
C LEU A 61 -7.72 12.29 12.13
N GLU A 62 -7.24 12.02 13.34
CA GLU A 62 -6.42 10.84 13.66
C GLU A 62 -7.18 9.53 13.36
N GLU A 63 -8.49 9.48 13.65
CA GLU A 63 -9.34 8.34 13.30
C GLU A 63 -9.42 8.15 11.78
N MET A 64 -9.68 9.23 11.03
CA MET A 64 -9.76 9.16 9.56
C MET A 64 -8.42 8.79 8.91
N LEU A 65 -7.31 9.26 9.46
CA LEU A 65 -5.98 8.87 9.01
C LEU A 65 -5.67 7.38 9.28
N THR A 66 -6.19 6.84 10.38
CA THR A 66 -6.10 5.40 10.66
C THR A 66 -6.89 4.59 9.64
N VAL A 67 -8.08 5.05 9.28
CA VAL A 67 -8.90 4.46 8.20
C VAL A 67 -8.16 4.51 6.85
N SER A 68 -7.53 5.64 6.55
CA SER A 68 -6.75 5.80 5.31
C SER A 68 -5.65 4.73 5.18
N ARG A 69 -4.91 4.49 6.24
CA ARG A 69 -3.86 3.45 6.26
C ARG A 69 -4.42 2.04 6.04
N ALA A 70 -5.61 1.76 6.59
CA ALA A 70 -6.21 0.42 6.54
C ALA A 70 -6.82 0.09 5.17
N LEU A 71 -7.42 1.07 4.50
CA LEU A 71 -8.19 0.83 3.27
C LEU A 71 -7.36 0.51 2.04
N ALA A 72 -6.11 0.98 1.96
CA ALA A 72 -5.24 0.83 0.78
C ALA A 72 -5.95 1.21 -0.54
N LYS A 73 -6.65 2.34 -0.55
CA LYS A 73 -7.43 2.89 -1.67
C LYS A 73 -7.08 4.36 -1.90
N PRO A 74 -7.32 4.89 -3.11
CA PRO A 74 -7.20 6.33 -3.35
C PRO A 74 -8.14 7.10 -2.43
N ILE A 75 -7.60 8.04 -1.66
CA ILE A 75 -8.36 8.86 -0.73
C ILE A 75 -8.11 10.34 -1.05
N ALA A 76 -9.20 11.10 -1.23
CA ALA A 76 -9.16 12.55 -1.26
C ALA A 76 -9.84 13.10 -0.01
N MET A 77 -9.15 13.95 0.73
CA MET A 77 -9.65 14.57 1.95
C MET A 77 -9.87 16.07 1.73
N PHE A 78 -11.04 16.54 2.11
CA PHE A 78 -11.43 17.96 2.06
C PHE A 78 -11.58 18.48 3.48
N VAL A 79 -10.94 19.61 3.75
CA VAL A 79 -11.03 20.33 5.02
C VAL A 79 -11.19 21.83 4.76
N ASP A 80 -11.78 22.56 5.68
CA ASP A 80 -11.94 24.02 5.54
C ASP A 80 -10.66 24.75 5.97
N GLN A 81 -9.97 24.23 6.99
CA GLN A 81 -8.73 24.81 7.52
C GLN A 81 -7.73 23.70 7.81
N SER A 82 -6.46 24.05 7.74
CA SER A 82 -5.37 23.11 8.04
C SER A 82 -4.11 23.86 8.47
N ASP A 83 -3.22 23.17 9.13
CA ASP A 83 -1.85 23.60 9.41
C ASP A 83 -0.83 22.58 8.84
N ASP A 84 0.45 22.92 8.89
CA ASP A 84 1.53 22.10 8.34
C ASP A 84 1.59 20.70 9.01
N SER A 85 1.22 20.60 10.27
CA SER A 85 1.24 19.33 11.00
C SER A 85 0.13 18.40 10.52
N MET A 86 -1.05 18.93 10.24
CA MET A 86 -2.19 18.19 9.71
C MET A 86 -1.92 17.71 8.27
N ILE A 87 -1.31 18.57 7.44
CA ILE A 87 -0.90 18.20 6.08
C ILE A 87 0.13 17.07 6.12
N GLY A 88 1.16 17.19 6.95
CA GLY A 88 2.18 16.15 7.13
C GLY A 88 1.56 14.82 7.55
N ALA A 89 0.71 14.83 8.59
CA ALA A 89 0.03 13.63 9.08
C ALA A 89 -0.86 12.96 8.00
N ALA A 90 -1.55 13.75 7.18
CA ALA A 90 -2.36 13.23 6.08
C ALA A 90 -1.51 12.55 5.00
N ILE A 91 -0.38 13.13 4.64
CA ILE A 91 0.57 12.55 3.68
C ILE A 91 1.13 11.22 4.23
N ASP A 92 1.58 11.20 5.49
CA ASP A 92 2.12 10.01 6.15
C ASP A 92 1.09 8.89 6.30
N ALA A 93 -0.19 9.26 6.39
CA ALA A 93 -1.31 8.31 6.40
C ALA A 93 -1.69 7.78 5.02
N GLY A 94 -1.04 8.23 3.94
CA GLY A 94 -1.31 7.76 2.58
C GLY A 94 -2.49 8.45 1.89
N VAL A 95 -2.97 9.60 2.40
CA VAL A 95 -3.98 10.42 1.72
C VAL A 95 -3.44 10.87 0.37
N SER A 96 -4.16 10.56 -0.69
CA SER A 96 -3.72 10.78 -2.07
C SER A 96 -3.92 12.20 -2.55
N ALA A 97 -4.94 12.90 -2.03
CA ALA A 97 -5.15 14.34 -2.24
C ALA A 97 -5.68 14.96 -0.94
N TYR A 98 -5.06 16.03 -0.49
CA TYR A 98 -5.49 16.80 0.66
C TYR A 98 -5.82 18.22 0.21
N VAL A 99 -7.04 18.65 0.39
CA VAL A 99 -7.59 19.88 -0.18
C VAL A 99 -8.10 20.80 0.92
N VAL A 100 -7.52 21.98 1.04
CA VAL A 100 -7.92 23.01 1.99
C VAL A 100 -8.74 24.05 1.28
N ASP A 101 -9.89 24.42 1.84
CA ASP A 101 -10.83 25.46 1.31
C ASP A 101 -11.10 25.30 -0.20
N GLY A 102 -11.24 24.08 -0.65
CA GLY A 102 -11.29 23.76 -2.07
C GLY A 102 -12.52 23.01 -2.55
N LEU A 103 -13.53 22.82 -1.71
CA LEU A 103 -14.75 22.11 -2.08
C LEU A 103 -15.59 22.92 -3.07
N ARG A 104 -15.35 22.68 -4.36
CA ARG A 104 -16.11 23.26 -5.48
C ARG A 104 -16.43 22.17 -6.47
N LYS A 105 -17.65 22.16 -6.96
CA LYS A 105 -18.19 21.18 -7.90
C LYS A 105 -17.26 20.93 -9.10
N GLU A 106 -16.75 21.99 -9.70
CA GLU A 106 -15.90 21.94 -10.89
C GLU A 106 -14.51 21.35 -10.62
N ARG A 107 -14.08 21.31 -9.34
CA ARG A 107 -12.79 20.79 -8.92
C ARG A 107 -12.84 19.31 -8.53
N VAL A 108 -14.01 18.74 -8.29
CA VAL A 108 -14.16 17.37 -7.78
C VAL A 108 -13.49 16.37 -8.73
N LYS A 109 -13.80 16.43 -10.02
CA LYS A 109 -13.20 15.52 -11.01
C LYS A 109 -11.67 15.62 -11.08
N PRO A 110 -11.04 16.79 -11.27
CA PRO A 110 -9.59 16.92 -11.29
C PRO A 110 -8.90 16.38 -10.02
N ILE A 111 -9.52 16.60 -8.85
CA ILE A 111 -8.98 16.13 -7.57
C ILE A 111 -9.01 14.60 -7.50
N ILE A 112 -10.10 13.97 -7.92
CA ILE A 112 -10.22 12.51 -7.95
C ILE A 112 -9.23 11.91 -8.95
N ASP A 113 -9.14 12.45 -10.15
CA ASP A 113 -8.19 11.98 -11.16
C ASP A 113 -6.75 12.06 -10.64
N LEU A 114 -6.41 13.15 -9.91
CA LEU A 114 -5.11 13.31 -9.27
C LEU A 114 -4.91 12.27 -8.16
N ALA A 115 -5.90 12.07 -7.28
CA ALA A 115 -5.83 11.12 -6.18
C ALA A 115 -5.59 9.70 -6.68
N ILE A 116 -6.34 9.28 -7.70
CA ILE A 116 -6.18 7.95 -8.33
C ILE A 116 -4.78 7.80 -8.95
N ARG A 117 -4.33 8.80 -9.71
CA ARG A 117 -3.01 8.75 -10.36
C ARG A 117 -1.87 8.68 -9.35
N ARG A 118 -1.93 9.49 -8.28
CA ARG A 118 -0.93 9.47 -7.22
C ARG A 118 -0.92 8.13 -6.50
N PHE A 119 -2.08 7.61 -6.08
CA PHE A 119 -2.18 6.32 -5.44
C PHE A 119 -1.55 5.21 -6.29
N ASN A 120 -1.91 5.13 -7.58
CA ASN A 120 -1.38 4.12 -8.48
C ASN A 120 0.13 4.27 -8.73
N ALA A 121 0.65 5.49 -8.76
CA ALA A 121 2.08 5.74 -8.89
C ALA A 121 2.84 5.27 -7.63
N PHE A 122 2.35 5.60 -6.44
CA PHE A 122 2.92 5.13 -5.18
C PHE A 122 2.86 3.61 -5.03
N ALA A 123 1.72 2.99 -5.36
CA ALA A 123 1.56 1.54 -5.30
C ALA A 123 2.56 0.82 -6.20
N ARG A 124 2.79 1.31 -7.43
CA ARG A 124 3.81 0.76 -8.33
C ARG A 124 5.21 0.90 -7.76
N MET A 125 5.58 2.10 -7.30
CA MET A 125 6.91 2.34 -6.72
C MET A 125 7.16 1.45 -5.50
N HIS A 126 6.15 1.25 -4.67
CA HIS A 126 6.25 0.37 -3.51
C HIS A 126 6.43 -1.10 -3.91
N SER A 127 5.67 -1.57 -4.90
CA SER A 127 5.82 -2.93 -5.45
C SER A 127 7.21 -3.14 -6.04
N GLU A 128 7.69 -2.22 -6.86
CA GLU A 128 9.04 -2.28 -7.46
C GLU A 128 10.14 -2.31 -6.38
N LEU A 129 9.99 -1.52 -5.31
CA LEU A 129 10.93 -1.50 -4.20
C LEU A 129 10.94 -2.83 -3.45
N GLU A 130 9.77 -3.40 -3.14
CA GLU A 130 9.67 -4.69 -2.45
C GLU A 130 10.20 -5.85 -3.32
N GLU A 131 9.93 -5.82 -4.62
CA GLU A 131 10.51 -6.78 -5.56
C GLU A 131 12.05 -6.68 -5.60
N ALA A 132 12.59 -5.47 -5.68
CA ALA A 132 14.04 -5.26 -5.67
C ALA A 132 14.68 -5.71 -4.36
N ARG A 133 14.05 -5.44 -3.22
CA ARG A 133 14.49 -5.91 -1.90
C ARG A 133 14.50 -7.44 -1.81
N THR A 134 13.44 -8.07 -2.30
CA THR A 134 13.31 -9.53 -2.34
C THR A 134 14.41 -10.15 -3.20
N GLN A 135 14.65 -9.62 -4.41
CA GLN A 135 15.72 -10.10 -5.30
C GLN A 135 17.10 -9.97 -4.67
N LEU A 136 17.35 -8.86 -3.96
CA LEU A 136 18.63 -8.66 -3.26
C LEU A 136 18.80 -9.66 -2.10
N ALA A 137 17.74 -9.91 -1.34
CA ALA A 137 17.76 -10.90 -0.25
C ALA A 137 17.97 -12.32 -0.79
N ASP A 138 17.28 -12.69 -1.87
CA ASP A 138 17.42 -13.97 -2.54
C ASP A 138 18.86 -14.17 -3.04
N ARG A 139 19.44 -13.15 -3.68
CA ARG A 139 20.82 -13.18 -4.16
C ARG A 139 21.81 -13.41 -3.01
N LYS A 140 21.67 -12.66 -1.90
CA LYS A 140 22.52 -12.85 -0.72
C LYS A 140 22.42 -14.26 -0.15
N THR A 141 21.21 -14.84 -0.11
CA THR A 141 20.97 -16.20 0.36
C THR A 141 21.67 -17.22 -0.54
N ILE A 142 21.55 -17.07 -1.86
CA ILE A 142 22.21 -17.95 -2.84
C ILE A 142 23.73 -17.82 -2.74
N ASP A 143 24.27 -16.61 -2.64
CA ASP A 143 25.71 -16.38 -2.52
C ASP A 143 26.29 -16.99 -1.24
N ARG A 144 25.57 -16.89 -0.11
CA ARG A 144 25.95 -17.55 1.15
C ARG A 144 25.96 -19.08 0.99
N ALA A 145 24.96 -19.66 0.36
CA ALA A 145 24.90 -21.10 0.10
C ALA A 145 26.01 -21.56 -0.83
N LYS A 146 26.35 -20.81 -1.88
CA LYS A 146 27.52 -21.08 -2.73
C LYS A 146 28.81 -21.10 -1.90
N ALA A 147 29.01 -20.08 -1.05
CA ALA A 147 30.21 -20.01 -0.19
C ALA A 147 30.33 -21.24 0.71
N ILE A 148 29.23 -21.71 1.31
CA ILE A 148 29.22 -22.96 2.11
C ILE A 148 29.63 -24.15 1.25
N LEU A 149 29.11 -24.34 0.04
CA LEU A 149 29.45 -25.43 -0.85
C LEU A 149 30.92 -25.37 -1.31
N MET A 150 31.42 -24.18 -1.61
CA MET A 150 32.84 -23.98 -1.95
C MET A 150 33.75 -24.38 -0.79
N GLN A 151 33.39 -23.97 0.43
CA GLN A 151 34.20 -24.24 1.63
C GLN A 151 34.12 -25.71 2.08
N THR A 152 32.93 -26.32 2.04
CA THR A 152 32.72 -27.68 2.59
C THR A 152 33.00 -28.79 1.60
N ARG A 153 32.84 -28.53 0.29
CA ARG A 153 33.02 -29.52 -0.79
C ARG A 153 34.16 -29.20 -1.76
N GLY A 154 34.83 -28.07 -1.59
CA GLY A 154 35.90 -27.64 -2.50
C GLY A 154 35.45 -27.33 -3.92
N LEU A 155 34.16 -27.01 -4.10
CA LEU A 155 33.61 -26.71 -5.43
C LEU A 155 34.05 -25.32 -5.92
N SER A 156 34.14 -25.15 -7.23
CA SER A 156 34.23 -23.83 -7.84
C SER A 156 32.87 -23.07 -7.71
N GLU A 157 32.88 -21.74 -7.84
CA GLU A 157 31.64 -20.98 -7.80
C GLU A 157 30.64 -21.43 -8.88
N PRO A 158 31.01 -21.64 -10.15
CA PRO A 158 30.11 -22.14 -11.18
C PRO A 158 29.53 -23.53 -10.82
N ASP A 159 30.33 -24.43 -10.25
CA ASP A 159 29.87 -25.76 -9.86
C ASP A 159 28.93 -25.73 -8.67
N ALA A 160 29.19 -24.86 -7.69
CA ALA A 160 28.29 -24.62 -6.55
C ALA A 160 26.93 -24.07 -7.01
N TYR A 161 26.94 -23.12 -7.93
CA TYR A 161 25.71 -22.61 -8.53
C TYR A 161 24.95 -23.68 -9.33
N ALA A 162 25.64 -24.44 -10.17
CA ALA A 162 25.06 -25.53 -10.95
C ALA A 162 24.42 -26.60 -10.05
N LEU A 163 25.05 -26.93 -8.93
CA LEU A 163 24.52 -27.88 -7.95
C LEU A 163 23.23 -27.38 -7.31
N LEU A 164 23.20 -26.14 -6.84
CA LEU A 164 21.99 -25.52 -6.27
C LEU A 164 20.85 -25.49 -7.29
N ARG A 165 21.13 -25.09 -8.54
CA ARG A 165 20.15 -25.03 -9.62
C ARG A 165 19.58 -26.41 -9.95
N THR A 166 20.43 -27.42 -10.14
CA THR A 166 20.00 -28.78 -10.46
C THR A 166 19.16 -29.38 -9.33
N THR A 167 19.58 -29.15 -8.07
CA THR A 167 18.81 -29.59 -6.90
C THR A 167 17.44 -28.93 -6.85
N ALA A 168 17.35 -27.63 -7.10
CA ALA A 168 16.10 -26.90 -7.14
C ALA A 168 15.16 -27.44 -8.23
N MET A 169 15.69 -27.67 -9.43
CA MET A 169 14.93 -28.27 -10.55
C MET A 169 14.40 -29.66 -10.22
N ASN A 170 15.25 -30.54 -9.66
CA ASN A 170 14.87 -31.89 -9.30
C ASN A 170 13.82 -31.96 -8.19
N GLN A 171 13.80 -30.97 -7.30
CA GLN A 171 12.83 -30.87 -6.20
C GLN A 171 11.59 -30.03 -6.55
N GLY A 172 11.53 -29.39 -7.72
CA GLY A 172 10.45 -28.48 -8.09
C GLY A 172 10.34 -27.27 -7.17
N LYS A 173 11.47 -26.80 -6.59
CA LYS A 173 11.54 -25.66 -5.66
C LYS A 173 12.27 -24.48 -6.28
N LYS A 174 12.11 -23.30 -5.69
CA LYS A 174 12.96 -22.16 -6.04
C LYS A 174 14.39 -22.41 -5.54
N MET A 175 15.38 -21.89 -6.28
CA MET A 175 16.78 -22.03 -5.89
C MET A 175 17.09 -21.39 -4.53
N VAL A 176 16.44 -20.28 -4.20
CA VAL A 176 16.56 -19.62 -2.88
C VAL A 176 16.10 -20.51 -1.74
N ASP A 177 15.04 -21.31 -1.92
CA ASP A 177 14.51 -22.21 -0.89
C ASP A 177 15.51 -23.33 -0.60
N VAL A 178 16.15 -23.87 -1.64
CA VAL A 178 17.22 -24.88 -1.51
C VAL A 178 18.46 -24.28 -0.85
N ALA A 179 18.80 -23.06 -1.21
CA ALA A 179 19.91 -22.33 -0.59
C ALA A 179 19.65 -22.07 0.90
N ALA A 180 18.45 -21.62 1.27
CA ALA A 180 18.06 -21.40 2.67
C ALA A 180 18.11 -22.71 3.49
N ALA A 181 17.60 -23.81 2.94
CA ALA A 181 17.67 -25.13 3.58
C ALA A 181 19.10 -25.59 3.83
N LEU A 182 20.00 -25.38 2.86
CA LEU A 182 21.43 -25.69 3.00
C LEU A 182 22.09 -24.86 4.10
N ILE A 183 21.81 -23.56 4.15
CA ILE A 183 22.33 -22.65 5.19
C ILE A 183 21.86 -23.12 6.57
N THR A 184 20.59 -23.41 6.74
CA THR A 184 20.03 -23.92 8.00
C THR A 184 20.68 -25.20 8.44
N ALA A 185 20.88 -26.17 7.52
CA ALA A 185 21.57 -27.43 7.82
C ALA A 185 23.02 -27.20 8.21
N SER A 186 23.74 -26.31 7.52
CA SER A 186 25.13 -25.98 7.82
C SER A 186 25.27 -25.28 9.18
N ASP A 187 24.38 -24.34 9.51
CA ASP A 187 24.41 -23.65 10.80
C ASP A 187 24.13 -24.60 11.98
N LEU A 188 23.26 -25.60 11.79
CA LEU A 188 22.98 -26.65 12.79
C LEU A 188 24.21 -27.63 13.00
N LEU A 189 24.91 -27.94 11.93
CA LEU A 189 26.08 -28.84 11.99
C LEU A 189 27.34 -28.09 12.45
N GLY A 190 27.49 -26.83 12.13
CA GLY A 190 28.65 -26.01 12.51
C GLY A 190 28.62 -25.52 13.98
N GLY A 191 27.50 -25.57 14.65
CA GLY A 191 27.36 -25.24 16.08
C GLY A 191 27.74 -26.36 17.06
N MET A 192 28.30 -27.47 16.57
CA MET A 192 28.72 -28.63 17.36
C MET A 192 30.25 -28.79 17.51
N THR A 193 31.03 -27.71 17.24
CA THR A 193 32.48 -27.68 17.44
C THR A 193 32.88 -26.73 18.55
#